data_c2b2db8e64b5d264c36720ee39c61afd
#
_entry.id   c2b2db8e64b5d264c36720ee39c61afd
#
_cell.length_a   1.000
_cell.length_b   1.000
_cell.length_c   1.000
_cell.angle_alpha   90.00
_cell.angle_beta   90.00
_cell.angle_gamma   90.00
#
_symmetry.space_group_name_H-M   'P 1'
#
loop_
_entity.id
_entity.type
_entity.pdbx_description
1 polymer ?
#
loop_
_entity_poly.entity_id
_entity_poly.type
_entity_poly.pdbx_seq_one_letter_code
_entity_poly.pdbx_strand_id
1 'polypeptide(L)'
;MGLQCNDEMQEDVMSETDIIEAKEQVSSVIFEHQEQEIPHNPYDQELREMDSIRRGDVEMLKHSMSETYRGEIGQLARNPVRQAKNVAICVITLASRAAIDGGMVPEEAFSMVDCYILKIEDIDNAVKINSMMRQA
;
A
#
# COMPACT_ATOMS: atom_id res chain seq x y z
N MET A 1 -14.50 -42.21 -29.29
CA MET A 1 -15.04 -41.72 -28.01
C MET A 1 -14.30 -40.45 -27.67
N GLY A 2 -14.86 -39.32 -28.04
CA GLY A 2 -14.29 -38.02 -27.77
C GLY A 2 -14.80 -37.51 -26.43
N LEU A 3 -13.91 -37.33 -25.44
CA LEU A 3 -14.13 -36.45 -24.33
C LEU A 3 -13.69 -35.05 -24.78
N GLN A 4 -14.64 -34.26 -25.27
CA GLN A 4 -14.47 -32.83 -25.39
C GLN A 4 -14.56 -32.25 -24.00
N CYS A 5 -13.40 -31.99 -23.37
CA CYS A 5 -13.29 -30.97 -22.34
C CYS A 5 -13.29 -29.62 -23.03
N ASN A 6 -14.48 -29.09 -23.25
CA ASN A 6 -14.67 -27.66 -23.44
C ASN A 6 -14.67 -27.03 -22.02
N ASP A 7 -13.51 -26.89 -21.42
CA ASP A 7 -13.29 -25.84 -20.44
C ASP A 7 -13.16 -24.54 -21.23
N GLU A 8 -14.32 -23.94 -21.55
CA GLU A 8 -14.38 -22.51 -21.78
C GLU A 8 -13.96 -21.86 -20.45
N MET A 9 -12.65 -21.58 -20.32
CA MET A 9 -12.18 -20.57 -19.39
C MET A 9 -12.84 -19.26 -19.86
N GLN A 10 -14.01 -18.97 -19.31
CA GLN A 10 -14.57 -17.64 -19.35
C GLN A 10 -13.56 -16.77 -18.63
N GLU A 11 -12.74 -16.04 -19.39
CA GLU A 11 -11.89 -14.98 -18.84
C GLU A 11 -12.83 -14.01 -18.13
N ASP A 12 -12.74 -13.98 -16.81
CA ASP A 12 -13.48 -13.06 -15.95
C ASP A 12 -12.84 -11.67 -16.10
N VAL A 13 -13.03 -11.07 -17.27
CA VAL A 13 -12.51 -9.76 -17.60
C VAL A 13 -13.53 -8.72 -17.12
N MET A 14 -13.06 -7.69 -16.45
CA MET A 14 -13.91 -6.55 -16.05
C MET A 14 -14.65 -6.01 -17.27
N SER A 15 -15.96 -5.84 -17.15
CA SER A 15 -16.79 -5.28 -18.20
C SER A 15 -16.45 -3.81 -18.45
N GLU A 16 -16.78 -3.32 -19.63
CA GLU A 16 -16.62 -1.90 -19.96
C GLU A 16 -17.41 -0.99 -18.99
N THR A 17 -18.57 -1.47 -18.53
CA THR A 17 -19.41 -0.79 -17.53
C THR A 17 -18.70 -0.69 -16.18
N ASP A 18 -18.04 -1.76 -15.69
CA ASP A 18 -17.29 -1.76 -14.44
C ASP A 18 -16.12 -0.77 -14.47
N ILE A 19 -15.48 -0.63 -15.63
CA ILE A 19 -14.38 0.33 -15.83
C ILE A 19 -14.91 1.77 -15.76
N ILE A 20 -16.06 2.04 -16.38
CA ILE A 20 -16.71 3.36 -16.36
C ILE A 20 -17.12 3.72 -14.93
N GLU A 21 -17.77 2.80 -14.21
CA GLU A 21 -18.18 3.00 -12.82
C GLU A 21 -16.97 3.29 -11.91
N ALA A 22 -15.85 2.57 -12.10
CA ALA A 22 -14.61 2.83 -11.36
C ALA A 22 -14.06 4.24 -11.61
N LYS A 23 -14.10 4.72 -12.87
CA LYS A 23 -13.65 6.08 -13.22
C LYS A 23 -14.56 7.15 -12.63
N GLU A 24 -15.86 6.95 -12.62
CA GLU A 24 -16.85 7.85 -12.01
C GLU A 24 -16.63 7.92 -10.50
N GLN A 25 -16.37 6.79 -9.85
CA GLN A 25 -16.06 6.74 -8.43
C GLN A 25 -14.78 7.51 -8.09
N VAL A 26 -13.71 7.38 -8.88
CA VAL A 26 -12.48 8.16 -8.69
C VAL A 26 -12.77 9.66 -8.79
N SER A 27 -13.53 10.08 -9.79
CA SER A 27 -13.90 11.50 -9.99
C SER A 27 -14.72 12.03 -8.80
N SER A 28 -15.66 11.24 -8.29
CA SER A 28 -16.47 11.61 -7.11
C SER A 28 -15.60 11.78 -5.86
N VAL A 29 -14.68 10.86 -5.62
CA VAL A 29 -13.76 10.93 -4.46
C VAL A 29 -12.86 12.16 -4.55
N ILE A 30 -12.31 12.46 -5.73
CA ILE A 30 -11.49 13.67 -5.95
C ILE A 30 -12.31 14.92 -5.64
N PHE A 31 -13.54 15.00 -6.13
CA PHE A 31 -14.42 16.14 -5.89
C PHE A 31 -14.74 16.32 -4.40
N GLU A 32 -15.09 15.23 -3.69
CA GLU A 32 -15.37 15.26 -2.25
C GLU A 32 -14.16 15.74 -1.44
N HIS A 33 -12.95 15.29 -1.77
CA HIS A 33 -11.71 15.73 -1.11
C HIS A 33 -11.45 17.24 -1.34
N GLN A 34 -11.74 17.74 -2.54
CA GLN A 34 -11.61 19.16 -2.84
C GLN A 34 -12.61 20.02 -2.07
N GLU A 35 -13.86 19.57 -1.96
CA GLU A 35 -14.92 20.28 -1.23
C GLU A 35 -14.70 20.29 0.29
N GLN A 36 -14.17 19.22 0.83
CA GLN A 36 -13.93 19.08 2.28
C GLN A 36 -12.60 19.67 2.73
N GLU A 37 -11.74 20.07 1.81
CA GLU A 37 -10.39 20.58 2.09
C GLU A 37 -9.55 19.63 2.97
N ILE A 38 -9.79 18.32 2.88
CA ILE A 38 -9.02 17.29 3.58
C ILE A 38 -8.02 16.65 2.60
N PRO A 39 -6.76 17.10 2.60
CA PRO A 39 -5.75 16.52 1.72
C PRO A 39 -5.27 15.17 2.26
N HIS A 40 -4.73 14.34 1.37
CA HIS A 40 -3.87 13.24 1.78
C HIS A 40 -2.59 13.76 2.45
N ASN A 41 -1.87 12.86 3.14
CA ASN A 41 -0.55 13.19 3.66
C ASN A 41 0.36 13.75 2.55
N PRO A 42 1.21 14.75 2.86
CA PRO A 42 2.04 15.38 1.85
C PRO A 42 2.98 14.39 1.15
N TYR A 43 3.08 14.47 -0.16
CA TYR A 43 3.97 13.60 -0.94
C TYR A 43 5.44 13.78 -0.59
N ASP A 44 5.86 14.97 -0.19
CA ASP A 44 7.24 15.22 0.25
C ASP A 44 7.61 14.49 1.55
N GLN A 45 6.63 14.16 2.40
CA GLN A 45 6.85 13.25 3.54
C GLN A 45 7.26 11.86 3.05
N GLU A 46 6.50 11.29 2.13
CA GLU A 46 6.81 9.99 1.55
C GLU A 46 8.21 9.99 0.91
N LEU A 47 8.54 11.04 0.18
CA LEU A 47 9.87 11.19 -0.42
C LEU A 47 10.99 11.22 0.63
N ARG A 48 10.80 11.91 1.76
CA ARG A 48 11.80 11.94 2.85
C ARG A 48 11.95 10.58 3.51
N GLU A 49 10.86 9.87 3.73
CA GLU A 49 10.88 8.52 4.31
C GLU A 49 11.61 7.54 3.37
N MET A 50 11.28 7.55 2.09
CA MET A 50 11.93 6.69 1.10
C MET A 50 13.41 7.03 0.92
N ASP A 51 13.78 8.31 0.91
CA ASP A 51 15.18 8.74 0.84
C ASP A 51 15.98 8.32 2.09
N SER A 52 15.36 8.37 3.26
CA SER A 52 15.96 7.88 4.50
C SER A 52 16.26 6.38 4.43
N ILE A 53 15.34 5.59 3.91
CA ILE A 53 15.53 4.14 3.71
C ILE A 53 16.62 3.89 2.69
N ARG A 54 16.62 4.59 1.57
CA ARG A 54 17.63 4.48 0.51
C ARG A 54 19.05 4.74 1.04
N ARG A 55 19.21 5.67 1.97
CA ARG A 55 20.48 6.02 2.60
C ARG A 55 20.82 5.17 3.82
N GLY A 56 19.91 4.37 4.32
CA GLY A 56 20.07 3.65 5.59
C GLY A 56 20.07 4.57 6.82
N ASP A 57 19.47 5.75 6.72
CA ASP A 57 19.38 6.74 7.80
C ASP A 57 18.17 6.48 8.70
N VAL A 58 18.35 5.60 9.68
CA VAL A 58 17.29 5.18 10.62
C VAL A 58 16.78 6.35 11.46
N GLU A 59 17.66 7.25 11.88
CA GLU A 59 17.26 8.39 12.73
C GLU A 59 16.41 9.40 11.94
N MET A 60 16.76 9.67 10.70
CA MET A 60 15.94 10.51 9.81
C MET A 60 14.59 9.87 9.53
N LEU A 61 14.53 8.55 9.32
CA LEU A 61 13.27 7.82 9.11
C LEU A 61 12.38 7.95 10.34
N LYS A 62 12.90 7.70 11.55
CA LYS A 62 12.15 7.85 12.79
C LYS A 62 11.65 9.28 12.98
N HIS A 63 12.49 10.28 12.69
CA HIS A 63 12.11 11.68 12.77
C HIS A 63 10.95 11.99 11.81
N SER A 64 11.07 11.61 10.56
CA SER A 64 10.02 11.80 9.54
C SER A 64 8.70 11.13 9.91
N MET A 65 8.75 9.90 10.43
CA MET A 65 7.56 9.17 10.89
C MET A 65 6.91 9.77 12.14
N SER A 66 7.64 10.58 12.93
CA SER A 66 7.12 11.25 14.13
C SER A 66 6.50 12.62 13.85
N GLU A 67 6.72 13.18 12.67
CA GLU A 67 6.17 14.48 12.30
C GLU A 67 4.63 14.43 12.23
N THR A 68 4.00 15.52 12.65
CA THR A 68 2.54 15.69 12.53
C THR A 68 2.24 16.46 11.26
N TYR A 69 1.49 15.84 10.36
CA TYR A 69 1.08 16.45 9.09
C TYR A 69 -0.39 16.83 9.12
N ARG A 70 -0.71 17.89 8.38
CA ARG A 70 -2.09 18.25 8.08
C ARG A 70 -2.55 17.44 6.87
N GLY A 71 -2.99 16.24 7.12
CA GLY A 71 -3.46 15.32 6.08
C GLY A 71 -3.90 13.99 6.69
N GLU A 72 -4.52 13.17 5.88
CA GLU A 72 -5.04 11.87 6.27
C GLU A 72 -4.55 10.77 5.33
N ILE A 73 -4.43 9.57 5.86
CA ILE A 73 -4.26 8.37 5.04
C ILE A 73 -5.58 8.12 4.31
N GLY A 74 -5.51 7.88 3.00
CA GLY A 74 -6.68 7.57 2.21
C GLY A 74 -7.45 6.35 2.73
N GLN A 75 -8.75 6.31 2.50
CA GLN A 75 -9.56 5.15 2.83
C GLN A 75 -9.36 4.04 1.80
N LEU A 76 -8.68 2.97 2.19
CA LEU A 76 -8.37 1.80 1.36
C LEU A 76 -9.24 0.59 1.68
N ALA A 77 -9.98 0.64 2.79
CA ALA A 77 -10.97 -0.37 3.18
C ALA A 77 -11.98 0.20 4.16
N ARG A 78 -13.14 -0.45 4.27
CA ARG A 78 -14.18 -0.09 5.24
C ARG A 78 -13.91 -0.66 6.62
N ASN A 79 -13.33 -1.85 6.68
CA ASN A 79 -12.94 -2.51 7.92
C ASN A 79 -11.59 -1.96 8.41
N PRO A 80 -11.45 -1.54 9.69
CA PRO A 80 -10.22 -0.94 10.22
C PRO A 80 -9.00 -1.86 10.14
N VAL A 81 -9.15 -3.16 10.36
CA VAL A 81 -8.06 -4.13 10.25
C VAL A 81 -7.62 -4.27 8.80
N ARG A 82 -8.58 -4.39 7.88
CA ARG A 82 -8.27 -4.45 6.44
C ARG A 82 -7.64 -3.15 5.94
N GLN A 83 -8.09 -1.99 6.44
CA GLN A 83 -7.46 -0.70 6.17
C GLN A 83 -5.98 -0.70 6.57
N ALA A 84 -5.67 -1.14 7.79
CA ALA A 84 -4.28 -1.24 8.27
C ALA A 84 -3.45 -2.20 7.42
N LYS A 85 -4.01 -3.34 7.02
CA LYS A 85 -3.35 -4.30 6.13
C LYS A 85 -3.03 -3.70 4.77
N ASN A 86 -3.99 -3.03 4.15
CA ASN A 86 -3.80 -2.41 2.83
C ASN A 86 -2.73 -1.31 2.87
N VAL A 87 -2.75 -0.45 3.89
CA VAL A 87 -1.73 0.59 4.09
C VAL A 87 -0.35 -0.05 4.28
N ALA A 88 -0.25 -1.06 5.14
CA ALA A 88 1.00 -1.76 5.43
C ALA A 88 1.60 -2.39 4.17
N ILE A 89 0.80 -3.05 3.34
CA ILE A 89 1.24 -3.65 2.07
C ILE A 89 1.80 -2.57 1.12
N CYS A 90 1.12 -1.44 0.98
CA CYS A 90 1.59 -0.33 0.17
C CYS A 90 2.93 0.22 0.67
N VAL A 91 3.03 0.50 1.96
CA VAL A 91 4.22 1.08 2.58
C VAL A 91 5.41 0.14 2.47
N ILE A 92 5.26 -1.15 2.81
CA ILE A 92 6.37 -2.09 2.76
C ILE A 92 6.87 -2.33 1.33
N THR A 93 5.97 -2.28 0.36
CA THR A 93 6.34 -2.39 -1.05
C THR A 93 7.19 -1.20 -1.49
N LEU A 94 6.79 0.03 -1.17
CA LEU A 94 7.56 1.24 -1.45
C LEU A 94 8.92 1.23 -0.75
N ALA A 95 8.94 0.88 0.54
CA ALA A 95 10.16 0.79 1.33
C ALA A 95 11.16 -0.21 0.74
N SER A 96 10.70 -1.35 0.26
CA SER A 96 11.56 -2.35 -0.39
C SER A 96 12.23 -1.82 -1.67
N ARG A 97 11.51 -1.01 -2.45
CA ARG A 97 12.08 -0.39 -3.66
C ARG A 97 13.12 0.67 -3.31
N ALA A 98 12.88 1.47 -2.26
CA ALA A 98 13.87 2.40 -1.74
C ALA A 98 15.13 1.70 -1.23
N ALA A 99 14.99 0.56 -0.56
CA ALA A 99 16.11 -0.26 -0.10
C ALA A 99 16.94 -0.82 -1.28
N ILE A 100 16.29 -1.29 -2.34
CA ILE A 100 16.96 -1.73 -3.58
C ILE A 100 17.74 -0.57 -4.20
N ASP A 101 17.14 0.60 -4.30
CA ASP A 101 17.80 1.81 -4.82
C ASP A 101 19.01 2.21 -3.96
N GLY A 102 18.99 1.88 -2.69
CA GLY A 102 20.09 2.08 -1.75
C GLY A 102 21.18 1.02 -1.76
N GLY A 103 21.00 -0.05 -2.56
CA GLY A 103 22.00 -1.11 -2.75
C GLY A 103 21.62 -2.47 -2.19
N MET A 104 20.41 -2.63 -1.63
CA MET A 104 19.94 -3.96 -1.20
C MET A 104 19.75 -4.87 -2.42
N VAL A 105 20.13 -6.14 -2.29
CA VAL A 105 19.91 -7.12 -3.35
C VAL A 105 18.42 -7.30 -3.61
N PRO A 106 17.93 -7.16 -4.86
CA PRO A 106 16.50 -7.23 -5.16
C PRO A 106 15.81 -8.49 -4.66
N GLU A 107 16.44 -9.65 -4.79
CA GLU A 107 15.87 -10.92 -4.34
C GLU A 107 15.68 -10.98 -2.82
N GLU A 108 16.60 -10.39 -2.06
CA GLU A 108 16.46 -10.26 -0.60
C GLU A 108 15.29 -9.35 -0.24
N ALA A 109 15.18 -8.19 -0.90
CA ALA A 109 14.09 -7.25 -0.68
C ALA A 109 12.73 -7.86 -1.00
N PHE A 110 12.60 -8.59 -2.11
CA PHE A 110 11.36 -9.27 -2.50
C PHE A 110 10.98 -10.36 -1.50
N SER A 111 11.94 -11.17 -1.08
CA SER A 111 11.71 -12.22 -0.08
C SER A 111 11.25 -11.64 1.26
N MET A 112 11.82 -10.52 1.68
CA MET A 112 11.37 -9.81 2.89
C MET A 112 9.93 -9.32 2.76
N VAL A 113 9.57 -8.70 1.63
CA VAL A 113 8.20 -8.24 1.37
C VAL A 113 7.22 -9.39 1.45
N ASP A 114 7.51 -10.50 0.79
CA ASP A 114 6.65 -11.69 0.80
C ASP A 114 6.41 -12.19 2.23
N CYS A 115 7.47 -12.31 3.03
CA CYS A 115 7.37 -12.73 4.42
C CYS A 115 6.55 -11.77 5.28
N TYR A 116 6.75 -10.46 5.12
CA TYR A 116 5.99 -9.46 5.88
C TYR A 116 4.52 -9.43 5.48
N ILE A 117 4.20 -9.54 4.20
CA ILE A 117 2.80 -9.57 3.72
C ILE A 117 2.08 -10.80 4.27
N LEU A 118 2.71 -11.97 4.26
CA LEU A 118 2.14 -13.17 4.86
C LEU A 118 1.89 -13.02 6.36
N LYS A 119 2.80 -12.39 7.10
CA LYS A 119 2.58 -12.08 8.52
C LYS A 119 1.45 -11.08 8.74
N ILE A 120 1.36 -10.05 7.90
CA ILE A 120 0.27 -9.08 7.95
C ILE A 120 -1.08 -9.76 7.73
N GLU A 121 -1.15 -10.73 6.83
CA GLU A 121 -2.38 -11.47 6.55
C GLU A 121 -2.94 -12.17 7.80
N ASP A 122 -2.07 -12.71 8.64
CA ASP A 122 -2.45 -13.46 9.84
C ASP A 122 -2.79 -12.57 11.05
N ILE A 123 -2.50 -11.27 11.01
CA ILE A 123 -2.77 -10.36 12.11
C ILE A 123 -4.19 -9.78 11.99
N ASP A 124 -4.98 -9.89 13.06
CA ASP A 124 -6.36 -9.40 13.13
C ASP A 124 -6.53 -8.14 13.98
N ASN A 125 -5.45 -7.39 14.21
CA ASN A 125 -5.43 -6.21 15.07
C ASN A 125 -4.62 -5.08 14.41
N ALA A 126 -5.28 -3.93 14.16
CA ALA A 126 -4.66 -2.79 13.50
C ALA A 126 -3.44 -2.21 14.25
N VAL A 127 -3.47 -2.20 15.57
CA VAL A 127 -2.34 -1.71 16.40
C VAL A 127 -1.13 -2.59 16.24
N LYS A 128 -1.31 -3.92 16.21
CA LYS A 128 -0.21 -4.87 15.97
C LYS A 128 0.39 -4.73 14.58
N ILE A 129 -0.44 -4.52 13.56
CA ILE A 129 0.01 -4.29 12.18
C ILE A 129 0.88 -3.04 12.13
N ASN A 130 0.41 -1.93 12.70
CA ASN A 130 1.14 -0.67 12.72
C ASN A 130 2.46 -0.78 13.50
N SER A 131 2.47 -1.51 14.61
CA SER A 131 3.69 -1.77 15.39
C SER A 131 4.70 -2.58 14.58
N MET A 132 4.27 -3.61 13.88
CA MET A 132 5.15 -4.43 13.05
C MET A 132 5.76 -3.60 11.90
N MET A 133 4.97 -2.74 11.26
CA MET A 133 5.45 -1.88 10.18
C MET A 133 6.55 -0.92 10.60
N ARG A 134 6.52 -0.43 11.84
CA ARG A 134 7.55 0.46 12.38
C ARG A 134 8.86 -0.26 12.68
N GLN A 135 8.83 -1.57 12.82
CA GLN A 135 9.99 -2.41 13.14
C GLN A 135 10.61 -3.08 11.91
N ALA A 136 9.86 -3.12 10.81
CA ALA A 136 10.30 -3.72 9.56
C ALA A 136 11.40 -2.89 8.88
#